data_7ddbe3f04205624dbbc8453ca8c24882
#
_entry.id   7ddbe3f04205624dbbc8453ca8c24882
#
_cell.length_a   1.000
_cell.length_b   1.000
_cell.length_c   1.000
_cell.angle_alpha   90.00
_cell.angle_beta   90.00
_cell.angle_gamma   90.00
#
_symmetry.space_group_name_H-M   'P 1'
#
loop_
_entity.id
_entity.type
_entity.pdbx_description
1 polymer ?
#
loop_
_entity_poly.entity_id
_entity_poly.type
_entity_poly.pdbx_seq_one_letter_code
_entity_poly.pdbx_strand_id
1 'polypeptide(L)'
;MTGVQTCALPIFFFGVTGGNMDSMVNRYTSDKRLRHDDAYTAGAEGGKRPDRAVIVYSQRVREAYKDVPIVLGGIESSLRRIAHYDYWSDKVRRSILVDAKADILLYGNAERALAEVAHRFARGETAATMDDVRGVALIKPAVPEGWSVVHADDLDSADEGARKSGEKTVVRLPAFEQVATDREAYARASRVLHRESNPGNARPLVQRHGDRELWLTPPPIPLTTPEMDAVYEVPFARAPHPAYGDAKIPAWEMIRFSVTIMRGCFGGCTFCSITAHQGRVIQSRSRKSILKELAIIGQDPDFKGVVSDL
;
A
#
# COMPACT_ATOMS: atom_id res chain seq x y z
N MET A 1 -40.04 18.63 11.80
CA MET A 1 -38.64 19.10 11.53
C MET A 1 -37.71 18.36 12.49
N THR A 2 -37.19 17.23 12.08
CA THR A 2 -36.24 16.45 12.85
C THR A 2 -34.87 16.97 12.47
N GLY A 3 -34.27 17.78 13.37
CA GLY A 3 -32.91 18.22 13.24
C GLY A 3 -31.96 17.04 13.32
N VAL A 4 -31.42 16.60 12.21
CA VAL A 4 -30.23 15.75 12.17
C VAL A 4 -29.07 16.62 12.65
N GLN A 5 -28.71 16.53 13.92
CA GLN A 5 -27.43 17.01 14.39
C GLN A 5 -26.35 16.15 13.71
N THR A 6 -25.84 16.60 12.58
CA THR A 6 -24.57 16.14 12.07
C THR A 6 -23.50 16.62 13.05
N CYS A 7 -23.08 15.78 13.99
CA CYS A 7 -21.80 15.94 14.64
C CYS A 7 -20.76 15.88 13.52
N ALA A 8 -20.38 17.02 12.98
CA ALA A 8 -19.26 17.12 12.07
C ALA A 8 -17.99 16.87 12.87
N LEU A 9 -17.61 15.60 13.01
CA LEU A 9 -16.29 15.25 13.51
C LEU A 9 -15.27 15.81 12.52
N PRO A 10 -14.16 16.40 12.99
CA PRO A 10 -13.12 16.88 12.08
C PRO A 10 -12.60 15.73 11.24
N ILE A 11 -12.58 15.91 9.92
CA ILE A 11 -11.97 14.94 9.00
C ILE A 11 -10.46 15.24 8.97
N PHE A 12 -9.66 14.36 9.54
CA PHE A 12 -8.21 14.52 9.59
C PHE A 12 -7.54 14.18 8.26
N PHE A 13 -8.05 13.19 7.55
CA PHE A 13 -7.60 12.80 6.22
C PHE A 13 -8.61 11.86 5.55
N PHE A 14 -8.48 11.68 4.23
CA PHE A 14 -9.16 10.63 3.49
C PHE A 14 -8.19 9.50 3.18
N GLY A 15 -8.50 8.28 3.63
CA GLY A 15 -7.80 7.06 3.22
C GLY A 15 -8.33 6.55 1.87
N VAL A 16 -7.47 6.44 0.87
CA VAL A 16 -7.85 6.00 -0.48
C VAL A 16 -7.10 4.73 -0.87
N THR A 17 -7.85 3.71 -1.28
CA THR A 17 -7.32 2.43 -1.76
C THR A 17 -8.11 1.92 -2.96
N GLY A 18 -7.50 1.10 -3.79
CA GLY A 18 -8.16 0.36 -4.86
C GLY A 18 -8.95 -0.88 -4.38
N GLY A 19 -8.91 -1.17 -3.07
CA GLY A 19 -9.42 -2.40 -2.46
C GLY A 19 -8.32 -3.43 -2.23
N ASN A 20 -8.70 -4.68 -2.02
CA ASN A 20 -7.76 -5.79 -1.76
C ASN A 20 -7.05 -6.30 -3.02
N MET A 21 -7.44 -5.84 -4.21
CA MET A 21 -6.82 -6.17 -5.49
C MET A 21 -6.52 -4.89 -6.28
N ASP A 22 -5.48 -4.93 -7.09
CA ASP A 22 -5.17 -3.89 -8.07
C ASP A 22 -6.33 -3.73 -9.06
N SER A 23 -6.79 -2.50 -9.28
CA SER A 23 -7.97 -2.21 -10.10
C SER A 23 -7.81 -2.64 -11.56
N MET A 24 -6.58 -2.55 -12.11
CA MET A 24 -6.30 -2.97 -13.48
C MET A 24 -6.29 -4.50 -13.61
N VAL A 25 -5.69 -5.20 -12.62
CA VAL A 25 -5.71 -6.67 -12.56
C VAL A 25 -7.12 -7.20 -12.37
N ASN A 26 -7.94 -6.50 -11.60
CA ASN A 26 -9.34 -6.86 -11.40
C ASN A 26 -10.18 -6.69 -12.68
N ARG A 27 -9.91 -5.64 -13.45
CA ARG A 27 -10.72 -5.28 -14.62
C ARG A 27 -10.29 -5.97 -15.92
N TYR A 28 -9.02 -6.32 -16.06
CA TYR A 28 -8.46 -6.87 -17.29
C TYR A 28 -7.87 -8.26 -17.10
N THR A 29 -7.91 -9.06 -18.16
CA THR A 29 -7.12 -10.30 -18.24
C THR A 29 -5.66 -10.00 -18.55
N SER A 30 -4.79 -11.02 -18.46
CA SER A 30 -3.39 -10.93 -18.92
C SER A 30 -3.24 -10.53 -20.40
N ASP A 31 -4.24 -10.84 -21.23
CA ASP A 31 -4.27 -10.47 -22.65
C ASP A 31 -4.86 -9.08 -22.90
N LYS A 32 -4.98 -8.24 -21.85
CA LYS A 32 -5.54 -6.88 -21.90
C LYS A 32 -7.02 -6.84 -22.35
N ARG A 33 -7.77 -7.94 -22.25
CA ARG A 33 -9.21 -7.98 -22.51
C ARG A 33 -9.99 -7.60 -21.27
N LEU A 34 -11.06 -6.86 -21.44
CA LEU A 34 -11.99 -6.57 -20.34
C LEU A 34 -12.59 -7.87 -19.79
N ARG A 35 -12.61 -7.98 -18.47
CA ARG A 35 -13.39 -9.02 -17.78
C ARG A 35 -14.86 -8.66 -17.83
N HIS A 36 -15.71 -9.65 -18.05
CA HIS A 36 -17.16 -9.48 -18.04
C HIS A 36 -17.67 -9.33 -16.59
N ASP A 37 -17.03 -10.03 -15.66
CA ASP A 37 -17.44 -10.13 -14.27
C ASP A 37 -16.44 -9.44 -13.33
N ASP A 38 -16.95 -8.86 -12.26
CA ASP A 38 -16.15 -8.37 -11.13
C ASP A 38 -16.62 -9.09 -9.86
N ALA A 39 -15.81 -10.01 -9.35
CA ALA A 39 -16.13 -10.80 -8.16
C ALA A 39 -16.34 -9.95 -6.88
N TYR A 40 -15.87 -8.70 -6.89
CA TYR A 40 -15.99 -7.76 -5.75
C TYR A 40 -17.20 -6.82 -5.84
N THR A 41 -18.05 -7.00 -6.84
CA THR A 41 -19.28 -6.21 -6.99
C THR A 41 -20.52 -7.06 -6.73
N ALA A 42 -21.61 -6.39 -6.40
CA ALA A 42 -22.91 -7.02 -6.25
C ALA A 42 -23.33 -7.71 -7.54
N GLY A 43 -23.70 -8.99 -7.45
CA GLY A 43 -24.09 -9.80 -8.62
C GLY A 43 -22.96 -10.04 -9.63
N ALA A 44 -21.72 -9.86 -9.24
CA ALA A 44 -20.53 -9.94 -10.11
C ALA A 44 -20.54 -8.93 -11.28
N GLU A 45 -21.29 -7.85 -11.19
CA GLU A 45 -21.46 -6.89 -12.28
C GLU A 45 -20.14 -6.18 -12.61
N GLY A 46 -19.61 -6.41 -13.81
CA GLY A 46 -18.39 -5.76 -14.29
C GLY A 46 -18.55 -4.28 -14.59
N GLY A 47 -17.42 -3.56 -14.71
CA GLY A 47 -17.40 -2.17 -15.15
C GLY A 47 -17.73 -1.12 -14.09
N LYS A 48 -18.03 -1.49 -12.85
CA LYS A 48 -18.34 -0.54 -11.75
C LYS A 48 -17.10 0.16 -11.21
N ARG A 49 -15.94 -0.43 -11.33
CA ARG A 49 -14.67 0.12 -10.85
C ARG A 49 -13.95 0.85 -11.99
N PRO A 50 -13.46 2.08 -11.78
CA PRO A 50 -12.68 2.78 -12.79
C PRO A 50 -11.29 2.18 -12.95
N ASP A 51 -10.69 2.38 -14.11
CA ASP A 51 -9.27 2.09 -14.33
C ASP A 51 -8.41 2.95 -13.40
N ARG A 52 -7.38 2.34 -12.81
CA ARG A 52 -6.48 3.02 -11.86
C ARG A 52 -7.28 3.72 -10.75
N ALA A 53 -8.11 2.93 -10.09
CA ALA A 53 -9.15 3.38 -9.16
C ALA A 53 -8.61 4.36 -8.10
N VAL A 54 -7.41 4.14 -7.58
CA VAL A 54 -6.79 5.02 -6.58
C VAL A 54 -6.65 6.45 -7.11
N ILE A 55 -6.23 6.63 -8.37
CA ILE A 55 -6.08 7.96 -8.98
C ILE A 55 -7.44 8.63 -9.11
N VAL A 56 -8.42 7.91 -9.65
CA VAL A 56 -9.78 8.45 -9.85
C VAL A 56 -10.43 8.81 -8.53
N TYR A 57 -10.36 7.94 -7.53
CA TYR A 57 -10.94 8.20 -6.21
C TYR A 57 -10.27 9.39 -5.52
N SER A 58 -8.95 9.51 -5.60
CA SER A 58 -8.23 10.66 -5.05
C SER A 58 -8.65 11.97 -5.71
N GLN A 59 -8.83 11.97 -7.03
CA GLN A 59 -9.31 13.14 -7.76
C GLN A 59 -10.71 13.56 -7.30
N ARG A 60 -11.64 12.58 -7.14
CA ARG A 60 -13.00 12.84 -6.65
C ARG A 60 -13.01 13.37 -5.22
N VAL A 61 -12.16 12.81 -4.34
CA VAL A 61 -11.99 13.34 -2.99
C VAL A 61 -11.48 14.78 -3.02
N ARG A 62 -10.46 15.07 -3.84
CA ARG A 62 -9.87 16.39 -3.95
C ARG A 62 -10.84 17.44 -4.55
N GLU A 63 -11.71 17.03 -5.47
CA GLU A 63 -12.79 17.88 -5.99
C GLU A 63 -13.79 18.28 -4.89
N ALA A 64 -14.16 17.32 -4.01
CA ALA A 64 -15.11 17.54 -2.93
C ALA A 64 -14.50 18.27 -1.72
N TYR A 65 -13.22 17.97 -1.40
CA TYR A 65 -12.52 18.45 -0.21
C TYR A 65 -11.10 18.91 -0.58
N LYS A 66 -10.95 20.17 -0.88
CA LYS A 66 -9.70 20.73 -1.43
C LYS A 66 -8.52 20.65 -0.47
N ASP A 67 -8.77 20.87 0.82
CA ASP A 67 -7.74 21.11 1.84
C ASP A 67 -7.52 19.91 2.81
N VAL A 68 -8.34 18.86 2.67
CA VAL A 68 -8.20 17.68 3.52
C VAL A 68 -7.11 16.75 2.97
N PRO A 69 -6.15 16.31 3.78
CA PRO A 69 -5.10 15.40 3.34
C PRO A 69 -5.63 14.09 2.76
N ILE A 70 -4.97 13.57 1.72
CA ILE A 70 -5.25 12.29 1.10
C ILE A 70 -4.10 11.32 1.39
N VAL A 71 -4.43 10.22 2.06
CA VAL A 71 -3.51 9.11 2.38
C VAL A 71 -3.80 7.96 1.43
N LEU A 72 -2.83 7.60 0.60
CA LEU A 72 -2.93 6.43 -0.27
C LEU A 72 -2.49 5.16 0.47
N GLY A 73 -3.14 4.03 0.17
CA GLY A 73 -2.77 2.73 0.71
C GLY A 73 -3.21 1.56 -0.17
N GLY A 74 -2.99 0.35 0.34
CA GLY A 74 -3.34 -0.88 -0.33
C GLY A 74 -2.35 -1.31 -1.42
N ILE A 75 -2.60 -2.46 -2.04
CA ILE A 75 -1.67 -3.10 -2.97
C ILE A 75 -1.41 -2.24 -4.21
N GLU A 76 -2.44 -1.63 -4.80
CA GLU A 76 -2.32 -0.80 -5.99
C GLU A 76 -1.36 0.37 -5.76
N SER A 77 -1.46 1.06 -4.64
CA SER A 77 -0.57 2.16 -4.27
C SER A 77 0.84 1.67 -3.94
N SER A 78 0.95 0.58 -3.19
CA SER A 78 2.22 0.01 -2.74
C SER A 78 3.10 -0.41 -3.91
N LEU A 79 2.53 -1.04 -4.94
CA LEU A 79 3.25 -1.48 -6.13
C LEU A 79 3.65 -0.32 -7.06
N ARG A 80 2.97 0.83 -6.95
CA ARG A 80 3.19 2.02 -7.79
C ARG A 80 3.80 3.19 -7.02
N ARG A 81 4.48 2.93 -5.90
CA ARG A 81 5.05 3.97 -5.02
C ARG A 81 6.20 4.75 -5.60
N ILE A 82 6.89 4.21 -6.63
CA ILE A 82 7.92 4.89 -7.44
C ILE A 82 7.51 4.89 -8.92
N ALA A 83 8.36 5.39 -9.81
CA ALA A 83 8.16 5.19 -11.24
C ALA A 83 8.05 3.70 -11.56
N HIS A 84 7.03 3.31 -12.31
CA HIS A 84 6.67 1.92 -12.52
C HIS A 84 6.22 1.67 -13.97
N TYR A 85 6.47 0.46 -14.48
CA TYR A 85 5.94 0.04 -15.76
C TYR A 85 4.46 -0.30 -15.65
N ASP A 86 3.64 0.39 -16.44
CA ASP A 86 2.22 0.12 -16.57
C ASP A 86 1.99 -0.78 -17.78
N TYR A 87 1.77 -2.06 -17.52
CA TYR A 87 1.58 -3.09 -18.53
C TYR A 87 0.45 -2.78 -19.53
N TRP A 88 -0.65 -2.18 -19.06
CA TRP A 88 -1.83 -1.90 -19.91
C TRP A 88 -1.61 -0.77 -20.89
N SER A 89 -0.89 0.28 -20.49
CA SER A 89 -0.53 1.39 -21.38
C SER A 89 0.80 1.22 -22.10
N ASP A 90 1.57 0.16 -21.76
CA ASP A 90 2.92 -0.12 -22.27
C ASP A 90 3.88 1.07 -22.11
N LYS A 91 3.84 1.67 -20.92
CA LYS A 91 4.63 2.86 -20.59
C LYS A 91 5.12 2.83 -19.13
N VAL A 92 6.27 3.43 -18.88
CA VAL A 92 6.66 3.77 -17.52
C VAL A 92 5.88 5.00 -17.09
N ARG A 93 5.18 4.91 -15.96
CA ARG A 93 4.42 5.99 -15.35
C ARG A 93 5.12 6.54 -14.13
N ARG A 94 4.78 7.75 -13.75
CA ARG A 94 5.24 8.36 -12.49
C ARG A 94 4.72 7.59 -11.28
N SER A 95 5.30 7.85 -10.12
CA SER A 95 4.70 7.38 -8.87
C SER A 95 3.22 7.74 -8.79
N ILE A 96 2.40 6.80 -8.30
CA ILE A 96 0.97 7.02 -8.11
C ILE A 96 0.69 8.19 -7.15
N LEU A 97 1.58 8.47 -6.20
CA LEU A 97 1.49 9.61 -5.30
C LEU A 97 1.46 10.94 -6.08
N VAL A 98 2.29 11.04 -7.13
CA VAL A 98 2.35 12.21 -8.02
C VAL A 98 1.12 12.29 -8.92
N ASP A 99 0.72 11.16 -9.53
CA ASP A 99 -0.41 11.11 -10.47
C ASP A 99 -1.76 11.34 -9.76
N ALA A 100 -1.92 10.83 -8.53
CA ALA A 100 -3.12 11.02 -7.72
C ALA A 100 -3.19 12.39 -7.03
N LYS A 101 -2.08 13.17 -7.02
CA LYS A 101 -1.95 14.43 -6.26
C LYS A 101 -2.33 14.26 -4.80
N ALA A 102 -1.92 13.14 -4.21
CA ALA A 102 -2.14 12.84 -2.80
C ALA A 102 -0.99 13.36 -1.94
N ASP A 103 -1.19 13.41 -0.64
CA ASP A 103 -0.25 14.04 0.29
C ASP A 103 0.79 13.06 0.82
N ILE A 104 0.39 11.80 1.06
CA ILE A 104 1.26 10.73 1.55
C ILE A 104 0.76 9.38 1.07
N LEU A 105 1.67 8.43 0.86
CA LEU A 105 1.36 7.05 0.51
C LEU A 105 1.96 6.13 1.56
N LEU A 106 1.15 5.22 2.08
CA LEU A 106 1.57 4.15 2.97
C LEU A 106 1.74 2.86 2.16
N TYR A 107 2.88 2.19 2.29
CA TYR A 107 3.15 0.96 1.57
C TYR A 107 3.52 -0.19 2.49
N GLY A 108 3.31 -1.39 2.01
CA GLY A 108 3.53 -2.61 2.79
C GLY A 108 2.43 -2.84 3.84
N ASN A 109 2.80 -3.51 4.93
CA ASN A 109 1.93 -3.70 6.09
C ASN A 109 1.97 -2.41 6.93
N ALA A 110 0.95 -1.58 6.79
CA ALA A 110 0.99 -0.17 7.17
C ALA A 110 0.28 0.16 8.51
N GLU A 111 -0.06 -0.82 9.33
CA GLU A 111 -0.87 -0.61 10.52
C GLU A 111 -0.25 0.42 11.49
N ARG A 112 1.04 0.26 11.82
CA ARG A 112 1.73 1.25 12.69
C ARG A 112 1.85 2.60 12.01
N ALA A 113 2.22 2.62 10.72
CA ALA A 113 2.36 3.86 9.97
C ALA A 113 1.02 4.62 9.88
N LEU A 114 -0.09 3.90 9.66
CA LEU A 114 -1.42 4.50 9.60
C LEU A 114 -1.82 5.13 10.93
N ALA A 115 -1.60 4.42 12.05
CA ALA A 115 -1.89 4.95 13.38
C ALA A 115 -1.06 6.21 13.69
N GLU A 116 0.25 6.17 13.40
CA GLU A 116 1.14 7.31 13.61
C GLU A 116 0.76 8.51 12.75
N VAL A 117 0.54 8.31 11.45
CA VAL A 117 0.12 9.36 10.51
C VAL A 117 -1.22 9.97 10.93
N ALA A 118 -2.19 9.15 11.37
CA ALA A 118 -3.48 9.61 11.86
C ALA A 118 -3.32 10.53 13.09
N HIS A 119 -2.50 10.13 14.05
CA HIS A 119 -2.23 10.95 15.24
C HIS A 119 -1.50 12.26 14.91
N ARG A 120 -0.58 12.24 13.94
CA ARG A 120 0.14 13.44 13.50
C ARG A 120 -0.79 14.41 12.77
N PHE A 121 -1.64 13.95 11.88
CA PHE A 121 -2.67 14.81 11.28
C PHE A 121 -3.64 15.38 12.32
N ALA A 122 -4.03 14.58 13.34
CA ALA A 122 -4.86 15.07 14.44
C ALA A 122 -4.19 16.19 15.26
N ARG A 123 -2.85 16.22 15.30
CA ARG A 123 -2.06 17.30 15.91
C ARG A 123 -1.80 18.48 14.98
N GLY A 124 -2.28 18.44 13.74
CA GLY A 124 -2.08 19.49 12.74
C GLY A 124 -0.75 19.44 12.00
N GLU A 125 0.01 18.33 12.10
CA GLU A 125 1.22 18.14 11.31
C GLU A 125 0.89 17.94 9.83
N THR A 126 1.84 18.24 8.95
CA THR A 126 1.69 18.04 7.51
C THR A 126 2.40 16.77 7.05
N ALA A 127 1.95 16.18 5.94
CA ALA A 127 2.60 14.98 5.38
C ALA A 127 4.10 15.17 5.11
N ALA A 128 4.54 16.37 4.72
CA ALA A 128 5.93 16.68 4.39
C ALA A 128 6.90 16.51 5.58
N THR A 129 6.40 16.55 6.83
CA THR A 129 7.22 16.38 8.04
C THR A 129 7.33 14.94 8.52
N MET A 130 6.65 13.98 7.86
CA MET A 130 6.54 12.59 8.30
C MET A 130 7.60 11.66 7.68
N ASP A 131 8.77 12.16 7.35
CA ASP A 131 9.87 11.40 6.75
C ASP A 131 10.65 10.49 7.71
N ASP A 132 10.33 10.57 8.99
CA ASP A 132 10.76 9.65 10.03
C ASP A 132 9.83 8.43 10.20
N VAL A 133 8.61 8.49 9.67
CA VAL A 133 7.67 7.36 9.66
C VAL A 133 8.13 6.32 8.62
N ARG A 134 8.24 5.06 9.03
CA ARG A 134 8.64 3.97 8.12
C ARG A 134 7.46 3.50 7.27
N GLY A 135 7.75 3.08 6.03
CA GLY A 135 6.73 2.56 5.12
C GLY A 135 5.90 3.64 4.44
N VAL A 136 6.45 4.84 4.29
CA VAL A 136 5.76 5.94 3.62
C VAL A 136 6.51 6.45 2.39
N ALA A 137 5.76 7.00 1.44
CA ALA A 137 6.29 7.83 0.37
C ALA A 137 5.64 9.22 0.45
N LEU A 138 6.45 10.25 0.28
CA LEU A 138 6.02 11.66 0.33
C LEU A 138 6.83 12.50 -0.66
N ILE A 139 6.34 13.70 -0.95
CA ILE A 139 7.01 14.63 -1.87
C ILE A 139 7.77 15.67 -1.07
N LYS A 140 9.02 15.88 -1.44
CA LYS A 140 9.89 16.94 -0.90
C LYS A 140 10.39 17.85 -2.02
N PRO A 141 10.72 19.11 -1.71
CA PRO A 141 11.34 20.00 -2.69
C PRO A 141 12.78 19.59 -3.00
N ALA A 142 13.50 19.04 -2.02
CA ALA A 142 14.88 18.58 -2.12
C ALA A 142 15.18 17.50 -1.08
N VAL A 143 16.35 16.84 -1.22
CA VAL A 143 16.91 15.98 -0.16
C VAL A 143 17.20 16.87 1.06
N PRO A 144 16.77 16.49 2.26
CA PRO A 144 17.01 17.28 3.47
C PRO A 144 18.52 17.44 3.76
N GLU A 145 18.89 18.54 4.39
CA GLU A 145 20.27 18.78 4.83
C GLU A 145 20.76 17.69 5.80
N GLY A 146 22.05 17.40 5.74
CA GLY A 146 22.67 16.37 6.58
C GLY A 146 22.49 14.94 6.10
N TRP A 147 21.89 14.72 4.92
CA TRP A 147 21.83 13.43 4.28
C TRP A 147 22.90 13.27 3.18
N SER A 148 23.69 12.19 3.27
CA SER A 148 24.61 11.78 2.21
C SER A 148 23.86 11.05 1.11
N VAL A 149 24.02 11.48 -0.13
CA VAL A 149 23.37 10.86 -1.30
C VAL A 149 24.32 9.86 -1.95
N VAL A 150 23.89 8.60 -2.05
CA VAL A 150 24.55 7.54 -2.82
C VAL A 150 23.76 7.30 -4.10
N HIS A 151 24.39 7.39 -5.26
CA HIS A 151 23.70 7.11 -6.51
C HIS A 151 23.53 5.60 -6.75
N ALA A 152 22.46 5.22 -7.41
CA ALA A 152 22.18 3.82 -7.73
C ALA A 152 23.32 3.15 -8.54
N ASP A 153 24.03 3.93 -9.35
CA ASP A 153 25.14 3.46 -10.17
C ASP A 153 26.40 3.13 -9.33
N ASP A 154 26.56 3.77 -8.18
CA ASP A 154 27.72 3.60 -7.30
C ASP A 154 27.56 2.45 -6.30
N LEU A 155 26.38 1.85 -6.22
CA LEU A 155 26.07 0.81 -5.23
C LEU A 155 26.85 -0.49 -5.41
N ASP A 156 27.33 -0.77 -6.62
CA ASP A 156 28.10 -1.98 -6.93
C ASP A 156 29.60 -1.79 -6.74
N SER A 157 30.07 -0.53 -6.72
CA SER A 157 31.47 -0.17 -6.51
C SER A 157 31.79 0.22 -5.06
N ALA A 158 30.78 0.55 -4.29
CA ALA A 158 30.93 0.86 -2.88
C ALA A 158 31.08 -0.43 -2.07
N ASP A 159 32.24 -0.63 -1.46
CA ASP A 159 32.47 -1.67 -0.46
C ASP A 159 31.29 -1.76 0.51
N GLU A 160 30.61 -2.92 0.59
CA GLU A 160 29.49 -3.16 1.49
C GLU A 160 29.87 -2.98 2.98
N GLY A 161 31.17 -2.83 3.26
CA GLY A 161 31.74 -2.66 4.61
C GLY A 161 31.73 -1.24 5.17
N ALA A 162 31.46 -0.21 4.40
CA ALA A 162 31.68 1.18 4.83
C ALA A 162 30.42 1.95 5.21
N ARG A 163 29.42 1.31 5.83
CA ARG A 163 28.38 2.07 6.56
C ARG A 163 28.99 2.66 7.82
N LYS A 164 29.41 3.91 7.77
CA LYS A 164 29.81 4.63 8.99
C LYS A 164 28.61 4.70 9.91
N SER A 165 28.72 4.10 11.09
CA SER A 165 27.70 4.15 12.12
C SER A 165 27.29 5.61 12.39
N GLY A 166 26.00 5.94 12.22
CA GLY A 166 25.48 7.28 12.49
C GLY A 166 25.30 8.20 11.25
N GLU A 167 25.76 7.83 10.07
CA GLU A 167 25.59 8.63 8.87
C GLU A 167 24.19 8.43 8.25
N LYS A 168 23.46 9.55 8.05
CA LYS A 168 22.16 9.53 7.35
C LYS A 168 22.40 9.42 5.85
N THR A 169 22.18 8.23 5.29
CA THR A 169 22.41 7.95 3.87
C THR A 169 21.08 7.66 3.16
N VAL A 170 20.88 8.28 1.98
CA VAL A 170 19.75 8.03 1.07
C VAL A 170 20.26 7.56 -0.28
N VAL A 171 19.57 6.61 -0.91
CA VAL A 171 19.92 6.13 -2.25
C VAL A 171 19.10 6.86 -3.29
N ARG A 172 19.80 7.53 -4.22
CA ARG A 172 19.19 8.21 -5.36
C ARG A 172 18.99 7.25 -6.52
N LEU A 173 17.73 7.02 -6.86
CA LEU A 173 17.33 6.28 -8.05
C LEU A 173 17.48 7.15 -9.31
N PRO A 174 17.67 6.57 -10.50
CA PRO A 174 17.50 7.29 -11.75
C PRO A 174 16.15 8.03 -11.78
N ALA A 175 16.16 9.26 -12.29
CA ALA A 175 14.98 10.10 -12.37
C ALA A 175 13.86 9.44 -13.21
N PHE A 176 12.60 9.85 -12.97
CA PHE A 176 11.47 9.34 -13.75
C PHE A 176 11.69 9.51 -15.26
N GLU A 177 12.20 10.65 -15.68
CA GLU A 177 12.46 10.97 -17.11
C GLU A 177 13.47 10.00 -17.73
N GLN A 178 14.47 9.57 -16.95
CA GLN A 178 15.46 8.58 -17.39
C GLN A 178 14.84 7.18 -17.48
N VAL A 179 14.18 6.71 -16.41
CA VAL A 179 13.58 5.36 -16.41
C VAL A 179 12.42 5.24 -17.39
N ALA A 180 11.81 6.35 -17.82
CA ALA A 180 10.74 6.34 -18.81
C ALA A 180 11.23 6.06 -20.23
N THR A 181 12.50 6.33 -20.53
CA THR A 181 13.09 6.23 -21.86
C THR A 181 14.24 5.22 -21.94
N ASP A 182 14.88 4.91 -20.83
CA ASP A 182 16.04 4.02 -20.74
C ASP A 182 15.68 2.76 -19.92
N ARG A 183 15.67 1.60 -20.59
CA ARG A 183 15.38 0.30 -19.98
C ARG A 183 16.42 -0.13 -18.94
N GLU A 184 17.69 0.24 -19.14
CA GLU A 184 18.77 -0.09 -18.20
C GLU A 184 18.62 0.75 -16.93
N ALA A 185 18.32 2.04 -17.06
CA ALA A 185 17.99 2.88 -15.91
C ALA A 185 16.78 2.35 -15.13
N TYR A 186 15.75 1.87 -15.83
CA TYR A 186 14.60 1.22 -15.21
C TYR A 186 14.99 -0.06 -14.45
N ALA A 187 15.79 -0.92 -15.07
CA ALA A 187 16.28 -2.15 -14.46
C ALA A 187 17.12 -1.86 -13.20
N ARG A 188 17.98 -0.83 -13.23
CA ARG A 188 18.76 -0.38 -12.07
C ARG A 188 17.86 0.10 -10.93
N ALA A 189 16.87 0.95 -11.23
CA ALA A 189 15.92 1.43 -10.23
C ALA A 189 15.16 0.26 -9.58
N SER A 190 14.69 -0.71 -10.38
CA SER A 190 13.98 -1.90 -9.90
C SER A 190 14.88 -2.78 -9.01
N ARG A 191 16.16 -2.97 -9.40
CA ARG A 191 17.12 -3.74 -8.62
C ARG A 191 17.40 -3.08 -7.26
N VAL A 192 17.58 -1.76 -7.24
CA VAL A 192 17.80 -1.02 -5.99
C VAL A 192 16.57 -1.09 -5.09
N LEU A 193 15.37 -0.89 -5.65
CA LEU A 193 14.12 -1.04 -4.88
C LEU A 193 14.01 -2.42 -4.22
N HIS A 194 14.41 -3.47 -4.94
CA HIS A 194 14.42 -4.83 -4.42
C HIS A 194 15.49 -5.02 -3.33
N ARG A 195 16.69 -4.49 -3.52
CA ARG A 195 17.81 -4.54 -2.57
C ARG A 195 17.48 -3.81 -1.26
N GLU A 196 16.84 -2.66 -1.35
CA GLU A 196 16.40 -1.85 -0.18
C GLU A 196 14.99 -2.25 0.33
N SER A 197 14.65 -3.53 0.21
CA SER A 197 13.35 -4.06 0.69
C SER A 197 13.42 -4.71 2.08
N ASN A 198 14.62 -4.95 2.63
CA ASN A 198 14.76 -5.56 3.95
C ASN A 198 14.62 -4.50 5.06
N PRO A 199 13.60 -4.59 5.94
CA PRO A 199 13.36 -3.59 6.96
C PRO A 199 14.50 -3.42 7.98
N GLY A 200 15.37 -4.44 8.13
CA GLY A 200 16.49 -4.40 9.08
C GLY A 200 17.65 -3.52 8.64
N ASN A 201 17.84 -3.31 7.33
CA ASN A 201 19.01 -2.60 6.81
C ASN A 201 18.72 -1.71 5.59
N ALA A 202 17.47 -1.59 5.16
CA ALA A 202 17.10 -0.72 4.05
C ALA A 202 17.39 0.75 4.35
N ARG A 203 17.85 1.46 3.33
CA ARG A 203 18.01 2.92 3.32
C ARG A 203 16.76 3.57 2.74
N PRO A 204 16.49 4.84 3.04
CA PRO A 204 15.54 5.63 2.28
C PRO A 204 15.96 5.71 0.81
N LEU A 205 14.97 5.83 -0.07
CA LEU A 205 15.18 6.04 -1.49
C LEU A 205 14.66 7.41 -1.90
N VAL A 206 15.30 8.02 -2.89
CA VAL A 206 14.80 9.25 -3.50
C VAL A 206 14.79 9.11 -5.01
N GLN A 207 13.68 9.51 -5.65
CA GLN A 207 13.55 9.53 -7.10
C GLN A 207 12.99 10.89 -7.54
N ARG A 208 13.69 11.55 -8.47
CA ARG A 208 13.23 12.83 -9.01
C ARG A 208 12.09 12.62 -10.02
N HIS A 209 11.06 13.44 -9.91
CA HIS A 209 9.92 13.55 -10.82
C HIS A 209 9.73 15.02 -11.20
N GLY A 210 10.32 15.45 -12.30
CA GLY A 210 10.37 16.85 -12.69
C GLY A 210 11.21 17.68 -11.70
N ASP A 211 10.60 18.66 -11.07
CA ASP A 211 11.17 19.55 -10.06
C ASP A 211 10.99 19.07 -8.60
N ARG A 212 10.42 17.89 -8.38
CA ARG A 212 10.10 17.35 -7.06
C ARG A 212 10.87 16.08 -6.77
N GLU A 213 11.21 15.88 -5.51
CA GLU A 213 11.80 14.64 -5.01
C GLU A 213 10.74 13.75 -4.36
N LEU A 214 10.52 12.59 -4.92
CA LEU A 214 9.76 11.54 -4.27
C LEU A 214 10.67 10.86 -3.24
N TRP A 215 10.35 11.03 -1.97
CA TRP A 215 11.05 10.43 -0.84
C TRP A 215 10.34 9.17 -0.39
N LEU A 216 11.04 8.06 -0.35
CA LEU A 216 10.54 6.77 0.12
C LEU A 216 11.32 6.37 1.37
N THR A 217 10.66 6.30 2.50
CA THR A 217 11.28 5.85 3.75
C THR A 217 11.53 4.33 3.71
N PRO A 218 12.38 3.78 4.59
CA PRO A 218 12.57 2.34 4.67
C PRO A 218 11.28 1.56 4.92
N PRO A 219 11.19 0.29 4.51
CA PRO A 219 10.01 -0.54 4.76
C PRO A 219 9.62 -0.60 6.24
N PRO A 220 8.32 -0.81 6.55
CA PRO A 220 7.87 -0.95 7.92
C PRO A 220 8.55 -2.14 8.60
N ILE A 221 8.88 -1.98 9.87
CA ILE A 221 9.35 -3.10 10.70
C ILE A 221 8.19 -4.09 10.85
N PRO A 222 8.42 -5.39 10.65
CA PRO A 222 7.40 -6.41 10.82
C PRO A 222 6.71 -6.32 12.18
N LEU A 223 5.40 -6.59 12.21
CA LEU A 223 4.65 -6.68 13.45
C LEU A 223 5.13 -7.90 14.26
N THR A 224 5.20 -7.75 15.57
CA THR A 224 5.36 -8.87 16.48
C THR A 224 4.06 -9.70 16.53
N THR A 225 4.15 -10.96 17.01
CA THR A 225 2.96 -11.79 17.17
C THR A 225 1.86 -11.14 18.02
N PRO A 226 2.15 -10.49 19.19
CA PRO A 226 1.12 -9.77 19.94
C PRO A 226 0.46 -8.62 19.16
N GLU A 227 1.21 -7.88 18.36
CA GLU A 227 0.66 -6.82 17.52
C GLU A 227 -0.20 -7.37 16.39
N MET A 228 0.25 -8.47 15.75
CA MET A 228 -0.58 -9.18 14.76
C MET A 228 -1.89 -9.66 15.38
N ASP A 229 -1.85 -10.27 16.55
CA ASP A 229 -3.04 -10.71 17.26
C ASP A 229 -3.97 -9.52 17.53
N ALA A 230 -3.44 -8.40 18.03
CA ALA A 230 -4.23 -7.20 18.31
C ALA A 230 -4.92 -6.64 17.05
N VAL A 231 -4.24 -6.64 15.89
CA VAL A 231 -4.83 -6.21 14.62
C VAL A 231 -6.02 -7.08 14.21
N TYR A 232 -5.88 -8.41 14.33
CA TYR A 232 -6.94 -9.36 13.96
C TYR A 232 -8.03 -9.51 14.99
N GLU A 233 -7.81 -9.05 16.21
CA GLU A 233 -8.82 -9.05 17.30
C GLU A 233 -9.65 -7.76 17.35
N VAL A 234 -9.36 -6.77 16.50
CA VAL A 234 -10.21 -5.59 16.34
C VAL A 234 -11.60 -6.04 15.92
N PRO A 235 -12.68 -5.61 16.62
CA PRO A 235 -14.05 -5.99 16.26
C PRO A 235 -14.43 -5.50 14.86
N PHE A 236 -14.98 -6.40 14.05
CA PHE A 236 -15.55 -6.06 12.73
C PHE A 236 -16.80 -6.91 12.47
N ALA A 237 -17.70 -6.41 11.62
CA ALA A 237 -19.03 -6.98 11.43
C ALA A 237 -19.05 -8.36 10.76
N ARG A 238 -17.97 -8.81 10.12
CA ARG A 238 -17.92 -10.04 9.30
C ARG A 238 -19.11 -10.16 8.34
N ALA A 239 -19.47 -9.05 7.72
CA ALA A 239 -20.58 -8.94 6.79
C ALA A 239 -20.24 -7.91 5.70
N PRO A 240 -20.85 -8.02 4.51
CA PRO A 240 -20.81 -6.97 3.50
C PRO A 240 -21.35 -5.65 4.04
N HIS A 241 -20.93 -4.54 3.43
CA HIS A 241 -21.47 -3.24 3.82
C HIS A 241 -22.98 -3.19 3.61
N PRO A 242 -23.78 -2.61 4.55
CA PRO A 242 -25.25 -2.59 4.46
C PRO A 242 -25.83 -2.02 3.16
N ALA A 243 -25.10 -1.15 2.46
CA ALA A 243 -25.50 -0.62 1.16
C ALA A 243 -25.70 -1.68 0.06
N TYR A 244 -25.12 -2.88 0.23
CA TYR A 244 -25.32 -3.98 -0.71
C TYR A 244 -26.66 -4.70 -0.52
N GLY A 245 -27.37 -4.52 0.62
CA GLY A 245 -28.58 -5.25 0.93
C GLY A 245 -28.39 -6.75 0.82
N ASP A 246 -29.32 -7.43 0.14
CA ASP A 246 -29.27 -8.89 -0.09
C ASP A 246 -28.47 -9.31 -1.33
N ALA A 247 -27.76 -8.38 -1.96
CA ALA A 247 -26.98 -8.68 -3.16
C ALA A 247 -25.79 -9.59 -2.86
N LYS A 248 -25.66 -10.66 -3.64
CA LYS A 248 -24.52 -11.58 -3.52
C LYS A 248 -23.24 -10.96 -4.09
N ILE A 249 -22.17 -11.07 -3.32
CA ILE A 249 -20.81 -10.64 -3.73
C ILE A 249 -19.95 -11.90 -3.79
N PRO A 250 -19.56 -12.38 -4.99
CA PRO A 250 -18.85 -13.65 -5.14
C PRO A 250 -17.57 -13.76 -4.30
N ALA A 251 -16.76 -12.70 -4.25
CA ALA A 251 -15.55 -12.69 -3.45
C ALA A 251 -15.85 -12.84 -1.96
N TRP A 252 -16.91 -12.22 -1.44
CA TRP A 252 -17.33 -12.39 -0.07
C TRP A 252 -17.74 -13.84 0.22
N GLU A 253 -18.59 -14.42 -0.63
CA GLU A 253 -19.05 -15.81 -0.47
C GLU A 253 -17.87 -16.79 -0.42
N MET A 254 -16.82 -16.52 -1.17
CA MET A 254 -15.63 -17.36 -1.23
C MET A 254 -14.75 -17.26 0.02
N ILE A 255 -14.59 -16.05 0.59
CA ILE A 255 -13.59 -15.80 1.63
C ILE A 255 -14.14 -15.59 3.04
N ARG A 256 -15.47 -15.51 3.21
CA ARG A 256 -16.09 -15.15 4.51
C ARG A 256 -15.69 -16.06 5.68
N PHE A 257 -15.31 -17.29 5.40
CA PHE A 257 -14.85 -18.28 6.38
C PHE A 257 -13.34 -18.60 6.24
N SER A 258 -12.57 -17.70 5.64
CA SER A 258 -11.11 -17.80 5.64
C SER A 258 -10.50 -17.13 6.88
N VAL A 259 -9.31 -17.58 7.28
CA VAL A 259 -8.58 -17.07 8.44
C VAL A 259 -7.15 -16.78 8.04
N THR A 260 -6.73 -15.54 8.12
CA THR A 260 -5.33 -15.19 7.91
C THR A 260 -4.49 -15.61 9.10
N ILE A 261 -3.53 -16.49 8.90
CA ILE A 261 -2.63 -16.98 9.96
C ILE A 261 -1.27 -16.28 9.95
N MET A 262 -0.85 -15.80 8.78
CA MET A 262 0.45 -15.15 8.60
C MET A 262 0.42 -14.14 7.45
N ARG A 263 1.43 -13.27 7.40
CA ARG A 263 1.71 -12.35 6.29
C ARG A 263 3.18 -12.41 5.91
N GLY A 264 3.49 -11.96 4.69
CA GLY A 264 4.83 -12.01 4.13
C GLY A 264 5.15 -13.36 3.46
N CYS A 265 6.20 -13.37 2.64
CA CYS A 265 6.66 -14.58 1.98
C CYS A 265 8.15 -14.45 1.66
N PHE A 266 8.98 -15.40 2.11
CA PHE A 266 10.40 -15.43 1.81
C PHE A 266 10.74 -15.94 0.39
N GLY A 267 9.73 -16.36 -0.37
CA GLY A 267 9.89 -16.76 -1.77
C GLY A 267 10.40 -15.64 -2.66
N GLY A 268 11.03 -15.99 -3.76
CA GLY A 268 11.59 -15.04 -4.74
C GLY A 268 10.88 -15.07 -6.10
N CYS A 269 9.61 -15.47 -6.14
CA CYS A 269 8.86 -15.61 -7.40
C CYS A 269 8.74 -14.27 -8.13
N THR A 270 9.23 -14.18 -9.35
CA THR A 270 9.31 -12.94 -10.13
C THR A 270 7.94 -12.38 -10.54
N PHE A 271 6.93 -13.22 -10.58
CA PHE A 271 5.55 -12.85 -10.91
C PHE A 271 4.72 -12.41 -9.69
N CYS A 272 5.20 -12.64 -8.45
CA CYS A 272 4.40 -12.51 -7.24
C CYS A 272 4.57 -11.15 -6.59
N SER A 273 3.45 -10.45 -6.35
CA SER A 273 3.44 -9.14 -5.67
C SER A 273 3.49 -9.23 -4.14
N ILE A 274 3.33 -10.41 -3.54
CA ILE A 274 3.28 -10.58 -2.08
C ILE A 274 4.55 -10.04 -1.43
N THR A 275 5.74 -10.45 -1.92
CA THR A 275 7.02 -9.99 -1.37
C THR A 275 7.25 -8.49 -1.55
N ALA A 276 6.75 -7.91 -2.65
CA ALA A 276 6.88 -6.48 -2.93
C ALA A 276 5.92 -5.62 -2.07
N HIS A 277 4.79 -6.20 -1.64
CA HIS A 277 3.79 -5.53 -0.82
C HIS A 277 3.93 -5.88 0.66
N GLN A 278 3.85 -7.16 1.05
CA GLN A 278 3.88 -7.58 2.45
C GLN A 278 5.31 -7.75 3.02
N GLY A 279 6.32 -7.82 2.15
CA GLY A 279 7.70 -8.05 2.53
C GLY A 279 8.07 -9.53 2.60
N ARG A 280 9.36 -9.79 2.91
CA ARG A 280 9.95 -11.13 2.95
C ARG A 280 10.01 -11.74 4.35
N VAL A 281 9.79 -10.95 5.37
CA VAL A 281 9.79 -11.41 6.76
C VAL A 281 8.41 -11.91 7.11
N ILE A 282 8.33 -13.15 7.54
CA ILE A 282 7.07 -13.77 7.97
C ILE A 282 6.62 -13.16 9.30
N GLN A 283 5.37 -12.77 9.36
CA GLN A 283 4.68 -12.25 10.53
C GLN A 283 3.51 -13.19 10.84
N SER A 284 3.52 -13.85 11.98
CA SER A 284 2.53 -14.88 12.32
C SER A 284 1.67 -14.47 13.51
N ARG A 285 0.41 -14.84 13.45
CA ARG A 285 -0.51 -14.80 14.60
C ARG A 285 -0.22 -15.92 15.57
N SER A 286 -0.59 -15.73 16.84
CA SER A 286 -0.57 -16.82 17.82
C SER A 286 -1.67 -17.85 17.53
N ARG A 287 -1.40 -19.10 17.90
CA ARG A 287 -2.41 -20.17 17.87
C ARG A 287 -3.69 -19.78 18.64
N LYS A 288 -3.52 -19.06 19.78
CA LYS A 288 -4.64 -18.60 20.60
C LYS A 288 -5.56 -17.63 19.83
N SER A 289 -4.99 -16.65 19.13
CA SER A 289 -5.73 -15.68 18.32
C SER A 289 -6.49 -16.37 17.18
N ILE A 290 -5.82 -17.30 16.47
CA ILE A 290 -6.44 -18.07 15.38
C ILE A 290 -7.61 -18.93 15.89
N LEU A 291 -7.44 -19.66 16.99
CA LEU A 291 -8.49 -20.50 17.57
C LEU A 291 -9.67 -19.66 18.09
N LYS A 292 -9.42 -18.46 18.63
CA LYS A 292 -10.46 -17.52 19.03
C LYS A 292 -11.30 -17.08 17.83
N GLU A 293 -10.67 -16.75 16.71
CA GLU A 293 -11.36 -16.38 15.48
C GLU A 293 -12.18 -17.54 14.90
N LEU A 294 -11.63 -18.75 14.88
CA LEU A 294 -12.35 -19.96 14.45
C LEU A 294 -13.59 -20.22 15.33
N ALA A 295 -13.48 -19.99 16.65
CA ALA A 295 -14.60 -20.13 17.55
C ALA A 295 -15.73 -19.10 17.25
N ILE A 296 -15.39 -17.88 16.84
CA ILE A 296 -16.35 -16.87 16.39
C ILE A 296 -17.01 -17.29 15.08
N ILE A 297 -16.22 -17.75 14.10
CA ILE A 297 -16.72 -18.25 12.82
C ILE A 297 -17.67 -19.44 13.04
N GLY A 298 -17.34 -20.34 13.98
CA GLY A 298 -18.18 -21.51 14.31
C GLY A 298 -19.55 -21.17 14.87
N GLN A 299 -19.79 -19.92 15.32
CA GLN A 299 -21.08 -19.44 15.80
C GLN A 299 -21.96 -18.84 14.67
N ASP A 300 -21.39 -18.64 13.48
CA ASP A 300 -22.12 -18.13 12.33
C ASP A 300 -23.13 -19.20 11.85
N PRO A 301 -24.43 -18.88 11.73
CA PRO A 301 -25.45 -19.85 11.33
C PRO A 301 -25.24 -20.41 9.92
N ASP A 302 -24.52 -19.69 9.07
CA ASP A 302 -24.21 -20.13 7.71
C ASP A 302 -22.93 -21.00 7.63
N PHE A 303 -22.16 -21.09 8.71
CA PHE A 303 -20.95 -21.90 8.74
C PHE A 303 -21.29 -23.39 8.73
N LYS A 304 -20.83 -24.11 7.71
CA LYS A 304 -21.09 -25.54 7.51
C LYS A 304 -19.91 -26.45 7.94
N GLY A 305 -19.00 -25.93 8.78
CA GLY A 305 -17.86 -26.69 9.29
C GLY A 305 -16.62 -26.69 8.36
N VAL A 306 -16.62 -25.87 7.30
CA VAL A 306 -15.49 -25.80 6.37
C VAL A 306 -14.88 -24.41 6.41
N VAL A 307 -13.59 -24.33 6.76
CA VAL A 307 -12.76 -23.13 6.61
C VAL A 307 -12.25 -23.11 5.18
N SER A 308 -12.51 -22.04 4.44
CA SER A 308 -12.23 -21.98 3.01
C SER A 308 -10.77 -21.76 2.68
N ASP A 309 -10.02 -21.11 3.57
CA ASP A 309 -8.59 -20.84 3.41
C ASP A 309 -7.93 -20.52 4.77
N LEU A 310 -6.60 -20.81 4.90
CA LEU A 310 -5.78 -20.54 6.07
C LEU A 310 -4.52 -19.77 5.69
#